data_d0a102386fe33e24ad50c15a29a9c9cb
#
_entry.id   d0a102386fe33e24ad50c15a29a9c9cb
#
_cell.length_a   1.000
_cell.length_b   1.000
_cell.length_c   1.000
_cell.angle_alpha   90.00
_cell.angle_beta   90.00
_cell.angle_gamma   90.00
#
_symmetry.space_group_name_H-M   'P 1'
#
loop_
_entity.id
_entity.type
_entity.pdbx_description
1 polymer ?
#
loop_
_entity_poly.entity_id
_entity_poly.type
_entity_poly.pdbx_seq_one_letter_code
_entity_poly.pdbx_strand_id
1 'polypeptide(L)'
;MKKLFILISLFISVPLFAQQRDSRVREYLPPARIVWQQESQLIQGADHLLLPGNGQSDLANRSICRLTSTDRQHPAILFDFGKELQGGLQIVTGMPTSHEPIAIRVRFGESASEAMCEIDGVNGATNDHAMRDFTICLPWLGVMEVGNSGFRFVRIDLLDDSAELHLKEVRAISTFRDIPYKGSFRCNDERLNKIWQTGAYTVHLNMQEYLWDGIKRDRLVWVGDLHPEVMTVNTVFGYNEVVPKSLDLIRDITPLPGWMNGMCSYSIWWLLIQRDWYYYQGDLAYLKEQRDYLTGLLRLLISKVGEDGVEKLDGGGRFLDWPSSENPVAIDAGLQALMLQAMKAGGELCKVLGEDTLATECEAVKSRMTKAASKVIKPFLKSGVAPDAPGSKQAASLLALAGLMKPEEADQKYL
;
A
#
# COMPACT_ATOMS: atom_id res chain seq x y z
N MET A 1 22.11 62.49 37.19
CA MET A 1 22.51 61.31 36.34
C MET A 1 21.38 60.30 36.30
N LYS A 2 20.60 60.27 35.20
CA LYS A 2 19.49 59.33 34.98
C LYS A 2 20.08 58.13 34.30
N LYS A 3 20.02 56.95 34.93
CA LYS A 3 20.42 55.69 34.33
C LYS A 3 19.24 55.16 33.45
N LEU A 4 19.50 55.08 32.17
CA LEU A 4 18.59 54.49 31.18
C LEU A 4 18.79 52.97 31.19
N PHE A 5 17.77 52.20 31.62
CA PHE A 5 17.75 50.74 31.51
C PHE A 5 17.15 50.38 30.13
N ILE A 6 17.97 49.85 29.24
CA ILE A 6 17.52 49.26 27.97
C ILE A 6 17.16 47.82 28.25
N LEU A 7 15.84 47.49 28.17
CA LEU A 7 15.34 46.12 28.22
C LEU A 7 15.46 45.53 26.81
N ILE A 8 16.42 44.64 26.61
CA ILE A 8 16.53 43.85 25.37
C ILE A 8 15.57 42.66 25.48
N SER A 9 14.42 42.74 24.82
CA SER A 9 13.52 41.60 24.66
C SER A 9 14.10 40.66 23.65
N LEU A 10 14.62 39.51 24.09
CA LEU A 10 15.01 38.40 23.24
C LEU A 10 13.73 37.73 22.74
N PHE A 11 13.31 37.97 21.50
CA PHE A 11 12.31 37.17 20.83
C PHE A 11 12.95 35.83 20.44
N ILE A 12 12.75 34.82 21.26
CA ILE A 12 13.00 33.43 20.87
C ILE A 12 11.87 33.06 19.92
N SER A 13 12.13 33.11 18.62
CA SER A 13 11.24 32.50 17.61
C SER A 13 11.36 31.00 17.77
N VAL A 14 10.45 30.39 18.55
CA VAL A 14 10.22 28.95 18.51
C VAL A 14 9.61 28.68 17.14
N PRO A 15 10.22 27.85 16.27
CA PRO A 15 9.57 27.44 15.05
C PRO A 15 8.30 26.67 15.48
N LEU A 16 7.13 27.25 15.23
CA LEU A 16 5.89 26.49 15.24
C LEU A 16 6.03 25.48 14.09
N PHE A 17 6.42 24.26 14.41
CA PHE A 17 6.15 23.15 13.49
C PHE A 17 4.62 23.05 13.41
N ALA A 18 4.06 23.62 12.36
CA ALA A 18 2.67 23.42 12.04
C ALA A 18 2.51 21.90 11.88
N GLN A 19 1.81 21.29 12.81
CA GLN A 19 1.48 19.87 12.70
C GLN A 19 0.75 19.69 11.35
N GLN A 20 1.37 18.98 10.43
CA GLN A 20 0.80 18.77 9.10
C GLN A 20 -0.56 18.11 9.29
N ARG A 21 -1.62 18.81 8.86
CA ARG A 21 -2.99 18.33 9.04
C ARG A 21 -3.16 17.04 8.25
N ASP A 22 -3.66 16.00 8.88
CA ASP A 22 -4.01 14.76 8.19
C ASP A 22 -5.10 15.06 7.15
N SER A 23 -4.80 14.80 5.88
CA SER A 23 -5.71 15.05 4.76
C SER A 23 -6.69 13.90 4.51
N ARG A 24 -6.61 12.83 5.31
CA ARG A 24 -7.56 11.73 5.24
C ARG A 24 -8.86 12.07 5.97
N VAL A 25 -9.94 11.52 5.46
CA VAL A 25 -11.28 11.61 6.08
C VAL A 25 -11.69 10.23 6.61
N ARG A 26 -12.64 10.24 7.53
CA ARG A 26 -13.28 9.04 8.07
C ARG A 26 -14.75 9.05 7.71
N GLU A 27 -15.20 8.01 7.05
CA GLU A 27 -16.60 7.75 6.72
C GLU A 27 -17.11 6.54 7.52
N TYR A 28 -18.36 6.61 7.98
CA TYR A 28 -18.97 5.52 8.76
C TYR A 28 -20.06 4.86 7.92
N LEU A 29 -19.83 3.59 7.57
CA LEU A 29 -20.67 2.86 6.63
C LEU A 29 -21.39 1.70 7.33
N PRO A 30 -22.72 1.56 7.20
CA PRO A 30 -23.41 0.35 7.67
C PRO A 30 -23.00 -0.84 6.77
N PRO A 31 -23.15 -2.09 7.24
CA PRO A 31 -22.98 -3.26 6.41
C PRO A 31 -23.96 -3.24 5.23
N ALA A 32 -23.51 -3.69 4.05
CA ALA A 32 -24.37 -3.84 2.89
C ALA A 32 -25.32 -5.04 3.00
N ARG A 33 -24.90 -6.08 3.73
CA ARG A 33 -25.71 -7.28 3.98
C ARG A 33 -25.12 -8.15 5.09
N ILE A 34 -25.96 -9.03 5.64
CA ILE A 34 -25.55 -10.15 6.48
C ILE A 34 -25.32 -11.35 5.56
N VAL A 35 -24.15 -11.99 5.68
CA VAL A 35 -23.75 -13.15 4.86
C VAL A 35 -24.09 -14.46 5.58
N TRP A 36 -23.93 -14.48 6.88
CA TRP A 36 -24.08 -15.69 7.67
C TRP A 36 -24.40 -15.35 9.14
N GLN A 37 -25.14 -16.26 9.81
CA GLN A 37 -25.46 -16.21 11.22
C GLN A 37 -25.28 -17.59 11.85
N GLN A 38 -24.63 -17.63 13.01
CA GLN A 38 -24.60 -18.82 13.87
C GLN A 38 -25.69 -18.69 14.92
N GLU A 39 -26.37 -19.80 15.24
CA GLU A 39 -27.47 -19.83 16.24
C GLU A 39 -28.49 -18.71 15.97
N SER A 40 -28.96 -18.63 14.73
CA SER A 40 -29.84 -17.54 14.25
C SER A 40 -31.11 -17.36 15.07
N GLN A 41 -31.61 -18.43 15.74
CA GLN A 41 -32.74 -18.38 16.66
C GLN A 41 -32.45 -17.55 17.95
N LEU A 42 -31.17 -17.32 18.27
CA LEU A 42 -30.72 -16.49 19.38
C LEU A 42 -30.43 -15.05 18.99
N ILE A 43 -30.72 -14.68 17.73
CA ILE A 43 -30.49 -13.36 17.15
C ILE A 43 -31.84 -12.75 16.75
N GLN A 44 -32.15 -11.57 17.29
CA GLN A 44 -33.39 -10.85 16.98
C GLN A 44 -33.07 -9.47 16.41
N GLY A 45 -33.73 -9.09 15.30
CA GLY A 45 -33.62 -7.75 14.74
C GLY A 45 -32.27 -7.46 14.06
N ALA A 46 -31.56 -8.46 13.53
CA ALA A 46 -30.27 -8.30 12.86
C ALA A 46 -30.32 -7.32 11.67
N ASP A 47 -31.46 -7.26 10.94
CA ASP A 47 -31.63 -6.37 9.80
C ASP A 47 -31.56 -4.88 10.18
N HIS A 48 -31.78 -4.52 11.45
CA HIS A 48 -31.59 -3.15 11.92
C HIS A 48 -30.15 -2.67 11.76
N LEU A 49 -29.17 -3.58 11.85
CA LEU A 49 -27.75 -3.25 11.71
C LEU A 49 -27.35 -2.89 10.27
N LEU A 50 -28.22 -3.14 9.29
CA LEU A 50 -28.02 -2.76 7.88
C LEU A 50 -28.44 -1.32 7.60
N LEU A 51 -29.11 -0.67 8.54
CA LEU A 51 -29.60 0.68 8.37
C LEU A 51 -28.52 1.70 8.78
N PRO A 52 -28.44 2.85 8.09
CA PRO A 52 -27.55 3.92 8.50
C PRO A 52 -27.98 4.49 9.86
N GLY A 53 -26.99 4.79 10.70
CA GLY A 53 -27.20 5.38 12.01
C GLY A 53 -26.30 6.60 12.23
N ASN A 54 -26.43 7.22 13.41
CA ASN A 54 -25.70 8.44 13.78
C ASN A 54 -24.50 8.21 14.70
N GLY A 55 -24.24 6.95 15.10
CA GLY A 55 -23.14 6.57 15.98
C GLY A 55 -23.34 6.95 17.44
N GLN A 56 -24.54 7.33 17.84
CA GLN A 56 -24.83 7.77 19.18
C GLN A 56 -25.63 6.70 19.94
N SER A 57 -25.11 6.26 21.07
CA SER A 57 -25.85 5.44 22.04
C SER A 57 -26.96 6.26 22.69
N ASP A 58 -28.09 5.64 22.98
CA ASP A 58 -29.20 6.28 23.70
C ASP A 58 -29.94 5.26 24.58
N LEU A 59 -30.85 5.76 25.43
CA LEU A 59 -31.65 4.95 26.36
C LEU A 59 -32.91 4.34 25.72
N ALA A 60 -33.21 4.69 24.48
CA ALA A 60 -34.36 4.18 23.76
C ALA A 60 -33.98 2.90 23.01
N ASN A 61 -34.35 1.74 23.53
CA ASN A 61 -34.11 0.45 22.88
C ASN A 61 -35.00 0.23 21.63
N ARG A 62 -34.94 1.19 20.69
CA ARG A 62 -35.62 1.10 19.39
C ARG A 62 -34.62 0.60 18.34
N SER A 63 -35.09 -0.29 17.48
CA SER A 63 -34.29 -0.81 16.37
C SER A 63 -32.96 -1.42 16.83
N ILE A 64 -33.03 -2.28 17.85
CA ILE A 64 -31.89 -2.98 18.46
C ILE A 64 -31.79 -4.39 17.88
N CYS A 65 -30.60 -4.81 17.54
CA CYS A 65 -30.26 -6.21 17.34
C CYS A 65 -29.88 -6.82 18.70
N ARG A 66 -30.54 -7.92 19.08
CA ARG A 66 -30.26 -8.65 20.32
C ARG A 66 -29.61 -9.97 19.99
N LEU A 67 -28.47 -10.24 20.61
CA LEU A 67 -27.81 -11.54 20.63
C LEU A 67 -27.90 -12.08 22.04
N THR A 68 -28.47 -13.28 22.21
CA THR A 68 -28.61 -13.91 23.50
C THR A 68 -27.85 -15.23 23.49
N SER A 69 -26.87 -15.39 24.38
CA SER A 69 -26.15 -16.66 24.53
C SER A 69 -26.78 -17.53 25.62
N THR A 70 -26.45 -18.79 25.55
CA THR A 70 -26.69 -19.78 26.64
C THR A 70 -25.32 -20.34 27.04
N ASP A 71 -25.30 -21.22 28.05
CA ASP A 71 -24.07 -21.90 28.50
C ASP A 71 -23.42 -22.81 27.40
N ARG A 72 -24.11 -23.03 26.29
CA ARG A 72 -23.66 -23.94 25.22
C ARG A 72 -23.76 -23.38 23.80
N GLN A 73 -24.46 -22.28 23.62
CA GLN A 73 -24.75 -21.71 22.30
C GLN A 73 -24.41 -20.25 22.30
N HIS A 74 -23.51 -19.85 21.37
CA HIS A 74 -23.04 -18.50 21.22
C HIS A 74 -23.39 -17.99 19.82
N PRO A 75 -24.23 -16.98 19.72
CA PRO A 75 -24.59 -16.41 18.42
C PRO A 75 -23.42 -15.62 17.81
N ALA A 76 -23.36 -15.66 16.48
CA ALA A 76 -22.40 -14.86 15.71
C ALA A 76 -23.01 -14.35 14.40
N ILE A 77 -22.51 -13.23 13.90
CA ILE A 77 -22.95 -12.61 12.67
C ILE A 77 -21.72 -12.29 11.79
N LEU A 78 -21.79 -12.64 10.49
CA LEU A 78 -20.84 -12.21 9.47
C LEU A 78 -21.46 -11.14 8.58
N PHE A 79 -20.86 -9.98 8.56
CA PHE A 79 -21.24 -8.83 7.74
C PHE A 79 -20.37 -8.70 6.48
N ASP A 80 -20.97 -8.26 5.36
CA ASP A 80 -20.29 -7.82 4.14
C ASP A 80 -20.55 -6.32 3.97
N PHE A 81 -19.48 -5.51 3.90
CA PHE A 81 -19.56 -4.07 3.66
C PHE A 81 -19.62 -3.71 2.16
N GLY A 82 -19.68 -4.72 1.27
CA GLY A 82 -19.90 -4.55 -0.17
C GLY A 82 -18.64 -4.24 -0.98
N LYS A 83 -17.63 -3.62 -0.37
CA LYS A 83 -16.34 -3.29 -0.99
C LYS A 83 -15.21 -3.38 0.03
N GLU A 84 -13.99 -3.47 -0.46
CA GLU A 84 -12.80 -3.38 0.38
C GLU A 84 -12.67 -1.99 1.01
N LEU A 85 -12.25 -1.92 2.26
CA LEU A 85 -12.11 -0.69 3.05
C LEU A 85 -10.79 -0.72 3.82
N GLN A 86 -10.22 0.45 4.09
CA GLN A 86 -9.14 0.62 5.04
C GLN A 86 -9.67 1.30 6.29
N GLY A 87 -9.46 0.70 7.47
CA GLY A 87 -9.86 1.26 8.76
C GLY A 87 -10.27 0.21 9.76
N GLY A 88 -11.36 0.44 10.48
CA GLY A 88 -11.82 -0.42 11.56
C GLY A 88 -13.34 -0.53 11.62
N LEU A 89 -13.81 -0.94 12.79
CA LEU A 89 -15.22 -1.08 13.07
C LEU A 89 -15.60 -0.19 14.25
N GLN A 90 -16.71 0.50 14.15
CA GLN A 90 -17.37 1.15 15.28
C GLN A 90 -18.61 0.35 15.66
N ILE A 91 -18.72 0.03 16.95
CA ILE A 91 -19.84 -0.70 17.54
C ILE A 91 -20.53 0.25 18.51
N VAL A 92 -21.84 0.43 18.33
CA VAL A 92 -22.69 1.20 19.22
C VAL A 92 -23.60 0.23 19.96
N THR A 93 -23.50 0.18 21.28
CA THR A 93 -24.34 -0.68 22.11
C THR A 93 -25.60 0.03 22.57
N GLY A 94 -26.69 -0.73 22.70
CA GLY A 94 -27.91 -0.34 23.39
C GLY A 94 -27.84 -0.70 24.88
N MET A 95 -28.92 -0.44 25.60
CA MET A 95 -29.04 -0.74 27.04
C MET A 95 -29.61 -2.15 27.24
N PRO A 96 -28.80 -3.14 27.60
CA PRO A 96 -29.29 -4.49 27.97
C PRO A 96 -29.86 -4.49 29.38
N THR A 97 -30.40 -5.63 29.80
CA THR A 97 -30.92 -5.82 31.14
C THR A 97 -29.81 -5.84 32.20
N SER A 98 -28.65 -6.41 31.84
CA SER A 98 -27.43 -6.39 32.66
C SER A 98 -26.62 -5.13 32.35
N HIS A 99 -26.04 -4.51 33.38
CA HIS A 99 -25.15 -3.36 33.24
C HIS A 99 -23.67 -3.77 33.27
N GLU A 100 -23.36 -5.03 32.93
CA GLU A 100 -22.00 -5.54 32.89
C GLU A 100 -21.41 -5.42 31.46
N PRO A 101 -20.10 -5.19 31.32
CA PRO A 101 -19.43 -5.29 30.04
C PRO A 101 -19.53 -6.71 29.47
N ILE A 102 -19.62 -6.83 28.14
CA ILE A 102 -19.85 -8.10 27.46
C ILE A 102 -18.68 -8.41 26.54
N ALA A 103 -18.11 -9.61 26.66
CA ALA A 103 -17.02 -10.07 25.84
C ALA A 103 -17.51 -10.50 24.45
N ILE A 104 -16.85 -9.98 23.42
CA ILE A 104 -17.05 -10.37 22.02
C ILE A 104 -15.71 -10.64 21.34
N ARG A 105 -15.76 -11.42 20.26
CA ARG A 105 -14.65 -11.55 19.33
C ARG A 105 -15.02 -10.89 18.03
N VAL A 106 -14.11 -10.06 17.49
CA VAL A 106 -14.28 -9.36 16.22
C VAL A 106 -13.18 -9.82 15.27
N ARG A 107 -13.57 -10.34 14.11
CA ARG A 107 -12.65 -10.83 13.07
C ARG A 107 -12.87 -10.10 11.77
N PHE A 108 -11.80 -9.54 11.24
CA PHE A 108 -11.77 -8.85 9.95
C PHE A 108 -11.24 -9.77 8.85
N GLY A 109 -11.72 -9.63 7.63
CA GLY A 109 -11.20 -10.34 6.46
C GLY A 109 -11.48 -9.60 5.16
N GLU A 110 -10.55 -9.70 4.20
CA GLU A 110 -10.76 -9.26 2.82
C GLU A 110 -11.71 -10.21 2.07
N SER A 111 -11.79 -11.45 2.54
CA SER A 111 -12.75 -12.45 2.09
C SER A 111 -13.58 -13.01 3.24
N ALA A 112 -14.75 -13.57 2.91
CA ALA A 112 -15.59 -14.25 3.90
C ALA A 112 -14.86 -15.44 4.54
N SER A 113 -14.09 -16.21 3.76
CA SER A 113 -13.30 -17.33 4.28
C SER A 113 -12.25 -16.88 5.29
N GLU A 114 -11.57 -15.77 5.03
CA GLU A 114 -10.59 -15.22 5.98
C GLU A 114 -11.24 -14.78 7.30
N ALA A 115 -12.37 -14.05 7.25
CA ALA A 115 -13.10 -13.65 8.46
C ALA A 115 -13.65 -14.85 9.25
N MET A 116 -13.82 -16.01 8.63
CA MET A 116 -14.31 -17.24 9.25
C MET A 116 -13.19 -18.15 9.77
N CYS A 117 -11.94 -17.96 9.30
CA CYS A 117 -10.80 -18.78 9.72
C CYS A 117 -10.32 -18.43 11.13
N GLU A 118 -9.78 -19.44 11.82
CA GLU A 118 -9.00 -19.23 13.04
C GLU A 118 -7.59 -18.74 12.71
N ILE A 119 -6.95 -18.04 13.67
CA ILE A 119 -5.55 -17.61 13.56
C ILE A 119 -4.65 -18.71 14.11
N ASP A 120 -4.54 -19.78 13.37
CA ASP A 120 -3.73 -20.93 13.74
C ASP A 120 -2.51 -21.17 12.83
N GLY A 121 -2.35 -20.32 11.78
CA GLY A 121 -1.32 -20.47 10.77
C GLY A 121 -1.54 -21.61 9.78
N VAL A 122 -2.60 -22.39 9.90
CA VAL A 122 -2.89 -23.54 9.02
C VAL A 122 -3.63 -23.10 7.77
N ASN A 123 -4.56 -22.15 7.91
CA ASN A 123 -5.44 -21.70 6.82
C ASN A 123 -5.02 -20.33 6.24
N GLY A 124 -3.80 -19.88 6.49
CA GLY A 124 -3.26 -18.63 5.97
C GLY A 124 -3.77 -17.37 6.64
N ALA A 125 -4.57 -17.49 7.72
CA ALA A 125 -5.03 -16.36 8.49
C ALA A 125 -4.08 -16.10 9.67
N THR A 126 -3.52 -14.88 9.75
CA THR A 126 -2.53 -14.49 10.77
C THR A 126 -2.80 -13.10 11.31
N ASN A 127 -2.16 -12.76 12.43
CA ASN A 127 -2.10 -11.41 13.01
C ASN A 127 -0.71 -10.76 12.85
N ASP A 128 0.19 -11.36 12.08
CA ASP A 128 1.60 -10.96 12.04
C ASP A 128 1.83 -9.57 11.44
N HIS A 129 1.16 -9.20 10.33
CA HIS A 129 1.31 -7.91 9.68
C HIS A 129 0.19 -6.91 10.04
N ALA A 130 -1.00 -7.41 10.38
CA ALA A 130 -2.13 -6.58 10.80
C ALA A 130 -2.99 -7.35 11.79
N MET A 131 -3.27 -6.72 12.93
CA MET A 131 -4.21 -7.29 13.90
C MET A 131 -5.61 -7.32 13.29
N ARG A 132 -6.15 -8.48 13.04
CA ARG A 132 -7.45 -8.71 12.41
C ARG A 132 -8.42 -9.54 13.24
N ASP A 133 -7.98 -10.05 14.39
CA ASP A 133 -8.76 -10.88 15.30
C ASP A 133 -8.57 -10.36 16.73
N PHE A 134 -9.65 -9.93 17.34
CA PHE A 134 -9.65 -9.25 18.62
C PHE A 134 -10.69 -9.86 19.55
N THR A 135 -10.33 -10.13 20.79
CA THR A 135 -11.28 -10.32 21.88
C THR A 135 -11.32 -9.02 22.70
N ILE A 136 -12.49 -8.44 22.83
CA ILE A 136 -12.71 -7.17 23.51
C ILE A 136 -13.96 -7.25 24.41
N CYS A 137 -14.02 -6.39 25.43
CA CYS A 137 -15.23 -6.21 26.25
C CYS A 137 -15.93 -4.93 25.83
N LEU A 138 -17.16 -5.05 25.35
CA LEU A 138 -18.01 -3.91 25.00
C LEU A 138 -18.63 -3.28 26.25
N PRO A 139 -18.75 -1.96 26.33
CA PRO A 139 -19.54 -1.32 27.37
C PRO A 139 -21.02 -1.69 27.21
N TRP A 140 -21.73 -1.81 28.33
CA TRP A 140 -23.16 -2.08 28.31
C TRP A 140 -24.00 -0.99 27.65
N LEU A 141 -23.51 0.25 27.62
CA LEU A 141 -24.11 1.39 26.91
C LEU A 141 -22.99 2.34 26.47
N GLY A 142 -22.72 2.41 25.17
CA GLY A 142 -21.65 3.28 24.68
C GLY A 142 -21.24 3.02 23.24
N VAL A 143 -20.08 3.53 22.90
CA VAL A 143 -19.48 3.42 21.56
C VAL A 143 -18.06 2.95 21.71
N MET A 144 -17.67 1.97 20.92
CA MET A 144 -16.30 1.46 20.86
C MET A 144 -15.82 1.31 19.43
N GLU A 145 -14.56 1.65 19.20
CA GLU A 145 -13.89 1.44 17.91
C GLU A 145 -12.81 0.38 18.07
N VAL A 146 -12.70 -0.51 17.09
CA VAL A 146 -11.74 -1.61 17.09
C VAL A 146 -11.19 -1.85 15.69
N GLY A 147 -9.92 -2.24 15.61
CA GLY A 147 -9.24 -2.55 14.37
C GLY A 147 -8.70 -1.33 13.63
N ASN A 148 -7.76 -1.61 12.75
CA ASN A 148 -7.21 -0.69 11.76
C ASN A 148 -6.50 -1.55 10.70
N SER A 149 -7.23 -2.00 9.69
CA SER A 149 -6.74 -2.95 8.67
C SER A 149 -7.52 -2.80 7.37
N GLY A 150 -7.05 -3.48 6.32
CA GLY A 150 -7.83 -3.73 5.11
C GLY A 150 -8.86 -4.82 5.36
N PHE A 151 -10.12 -4.59 4.98
CA PHE A 151 -11.18 -5.58 5.14
C PHE A 151 -12.40 -5.25 4.27
N ARG A 152 -13.19 -6.28 4.00
CA ARG A 152 -14.54 -6.17 3.47
C ARG A 152 -15.56 -6.86 4.36
N PHE A 153 -15.14 -7.90 5.07
CA PHE A 153 -15.99 -8.72 5.91
C PHE A 153 -15.61 -8.57 7.38
N VAL A 154 -16.62 -8.55 8.26
CA VAL A 154 -16.42 -8.55 9.70
C VAL A 154 -17.33 -9.59 10.33
N ARG A 155 -16.77 -10.47 11.14
CA ARG A 155 -17.51 -11.39 11.99
C ARG A 155 -17.46 -10.92 13.44
N ILE A 156 -18.62 -10.94 14.10
CA ILE A 156 -18.79 -10.67 15.53
C ILE A 156 -19.35 -11.93 16.19
N ASP A 157 -18.66 -12.44 17.18
CA ASP A 157 -19.08 -13.57 18.02
C ASP A 157 -19.34 -13.06 19.43
N LEU A 158 -20.48 -13.42 20.04
CA LEU A 158 -20.75 -13.23 21.47
C LEU A 158 -20.04 -14.35 22.24
N LEU A 159 -19.19 -14.01 23.23
CA LEU A 159 -18.36 -14.98 23.95
C LEU A 159 -18.89 -15.38 25.33
N ASP A 160 -19.51 -14.44 26.02
CA ASP A 160 -19.98 -14.70 27.38
C ASP A 160 -21.19 -15.68 27.42
N ASP A 161 -21.20 -16.55 28.42
CA ASP A 161 -22.30 -17.47 28.69
C ASP A 161 -23.50 -16.73 29.30
N SER A 162 -24.71 -17.17 28.94
CA SER A 162 -25.97 -16.66 29.51
C SER A 162 -26.05 -15.11 29.50
N ALA A 163 -25.55 -14.50 28.44
CA ALA A 163 -25.47 -13.05 28.27
C ALA A 163 -26.42 -12.51 27.18
N GLU A 164 -26.81 -11.25 27.31
CA GLU A 164 -27.61 -10.52 26.30
C GLU A 164 -26.88 -9.31 25.84
N LEU A 165 -26.45 -9.27 24.55
CA LEU A 165 -25.80 -8.15 23.91
C LEU A 165 -26.80 -7.38 23.05
N HIS A 166 -26.92 -6.10 23.29
CA HIS A 166 -27.71 -5.17 22.50
C HIS A 166 -26.80 -4.36 21.56
N LEU A 167 -26.90 -4.60 20.28
CA LEU A 167 -26.22 -3.83 19.23
C LEU A 167 -27.19 -2.84 18.59
N LYS A 168 -26.91 -1.55 18.70
CA LYS A 168 -27.68 -0.50 18.03
C LYS A 168 -27.17 -0.26 16.62
N GLU A 169 -25.83 -0.18 16.45
CA GLU A 169 -25.18 0.02 15.16
C GLU A 169 -23.87 -0.75 15.09
N VAL A 170 -23.57 -1.24 13.91
CA VAL A 170 -22.26 -1.80 13.53
C VAL A 170 -21.86 -1.06 12.25
N ARG A 171 -20.78 -0.25 12.31
CA ARG A 171 -20.37 0.58 11.19
C ARG A 171 -18.90 0.37 10.87
N ALA A 172 -18.57 0.15 9.60
CA ALA A 172 -17.19 0.24 9.16
C ALA A 172 -16.71 1.70 9.28
N ILE A 173 -15.50 1.87 9.73
CA ILE A 173 -14.76 3.13 9.66
C ILE A 173 -13.92 3.03 8.39
N SER A 174 -14.24 3.82 7.37
CA SER A 174 -13.47 3.91 6.13
C SER A 174 -12.57 5.13 6.19
N THR A 175 -11.25 4.92 6.20
CA THR A 175 -10.25 6.00 6.22
C THR A 175 -9.60 6.11 4.84
N PHE A 176 -9.73 7.24 4.18
CA PHE A 176 -9.24 7.48 2.83
C PHE A 176 -8.98 8.97 2.57
N ARG A 177 -8.34 9.31 1.46
CA ARG A 177 -8.20 10.69 0.99
C ARG A 177 -9.43 11.06 0.17
N ASP A 178 -10.12 12.13 0.55
CA ASP A 178 -11.28 12.65 -0.21
C ASP A 178 -10.79 13.47 -1.40
N ILE A 179 -10.47 12.77 -2.48
CA ILE A 179 -9.91 13.33 -3.72
C ILE A 179 -10.70 12.87 -4.95
N PRO A 180 -10.89 13.74 -5.95
CA PRO A 180 -11.59 13.36 -7.18
C PRO A 180 -10.74 12.48 -8.09
N TYR A 181 -11.39 11.55 -8.78
CA TYR A 181 -10.82 10.84 -9.92
C TYR A 181 -10.86 11.77 -11.14
N LYS A 182 -9.70 12.26 -11.59
CA LYS A 182 -9.55 13.15 -12.74
C LYS A 182 -9.41 12.36 -14.04
N GLY A 183 -8.72 11.21 -13.97
CA GLY A 183 -8.57 10.30 -15.09
C GLY A 183 -9.76 9.36 -15.22
N SER A 184 -10.00 8.89 -16.44
CA SER A 184 -11.05 7.92 -16.74
C SER A 184 -10.64 6.99 -17.86
N PHE A 185 -11.18 5.78 -17.85
CA PHE A 185 -11.03 4.81 -18.93
C PHE A 185 -12.37 4.16 -19.22
N ARG A 186 -12.70 4.04 -20.50
CA ARG A 186 -13.87 3.32 -20.97
C ARG A 186 -13.61 2.71 -22.35
N CYS A 187 -14.00 1.46 -22.50
CA CYS A 187 -14.01 0.76 -23.78
C CYS A 187 -15.28 -0.12 -23.90
N ASN A 188 -15.40 -0.85 -24.99
CA ASN A 188 -16.53 -1.76 -25.22
C ASN A 188 -16.43 -3.11 -24.47
N ASP A 189 -15.34 -3.35 -23.77
CA ASP A 189 -15.16 -4.51 -22.90
C ASP A 189 -15.38 -4.11 -21.43
N GLU A 190 -16.52 -4.51 -20.87
CA GLU A 190 -16.88 -4.18 -19.49
C GLU A 190 -15.93 -4.82 -18.45
N ARG A 191 -15.26 -5.91 -18.78
CA ARG A 191 -14.26 -6.52 -17.91
C ARG A 191 -13.05 -5.60 -17.77
N LEU A 192 -12.57 -5.02 -18.85
CA LEU A 192 -11.45 -4.06 -18.84
C LEU A 192 -11.85 -2.77 -18.09
N ASN A 193 -13.07 -2.28 -18.29
CA ASN A 193 -13.60 -1.14 -17.53
C ASN A 193 -13.56 -1.40 -16.02
N LYS A 194 -13.99 -2.61 -15.60
CA LYS A 194 -13.97 -3.00 -14.20
C LYS A 194 -12.55 -3.20 -13.65
N ILE A 195 -11.63 -3.76 -14.45
CA ILE A 195 -10.22 -3.91 -14.06
C ILE A 195 -9.61 -2.53 -13.77
N TRP A 196 -9.83 -1.56 -14.65
CA TRP A 196 -9.35 -0.20 -14.45
C TRP A 196 -9.91 0.44 -13.17
N GLN A 197 -11.25 0.33 -12.96
CA GLN A 197 -11.90 0.85 -11.77
C GLN A 197 -11.36 0.20 -10.48
N THR A 198 -11.13 -1.11 -10.51
CA THR A 198 -10.57 -1.86 -9.38
C THR A 198 -9.15 -1.41 -9.08
N GLY A 199 -8.28 -1.29 -10.10
CA GLY A 199 -6.92 -0.82 -9.94
C GLY A 199 -6.85 0.61 -9.38
N ALA A 200 -7.66 1.53 -9.92
CA ALA A 200 -7.74 2.89 -9.42
C ALA A 200 -8.21 2.94 -7.96
N TYR A 201 -9.21 2.13 -7.59
CA TYR A 201 -9.70 2.04 -6.22
C TYR A 201 -8.68 1.41 -5.27
N THR A 202 -7.96 0.37 -5.70
CA THR A 202 -6.88 -0.25 -4.92
C THR A 202 -5.82 0.76 -4.54
N VAL A 203 -5.30 1.53 -5.51
CA VAL A 203 -4.31 2.56 -5.23
C VAL A 203 -4.88 3.68 -4.36
N HIS A 204 -6.15 4.06 -4.55
CA HIS A 204 -6.81 5.03 -3.67
C HIS A 204 -6.84 4.58 -2.21
N LEU A 205 -7.09 3.29 -1.95
CA LEU A 205 -7.02 2.73 -0.60
C LEU A 205 -5.60 2.77 -0.02
N ASN A 206 -4.56 2.56 -0.85
CA ASN A 206 -3.16 2.59 -0.45
C ASN A 206 -2.64 4.00 -0.18
N MET A 207 -3.32 5.05 -0.66
CA MET A 207 -2.97 6.47 -0.42
C MET A 207 -3.34 6.88 1.02
N GLN A 208 -2.64 6.32 1.99
CA GLN A 208 -2.86 6.58 3.41
C GLN A 208 -1.96 7.70 3.94
N GLU A 209 -1.38 7.59 5.10
CA GLU A 209 -0.40 8.57 5.59
C GLU A 209 0.81 8.66 4.66
N TYR A 210 1.22 7.53 4.15
CA TYR A 210 2.15 7.34 3.03
C TYR A 210 1.44 6.53 1.95
N LEU A 211 2.06 6.38 0.81
CA LEU A 211 1.63 5.44 -0.21
C LEU A 211 2.15 4.05 0.22
N TRP A 212 1.22 3.18 0.64
CA TRP A 212 1.51 1.86 1.17
C TRP A 212 1.42 0.80 0.07
N ASP A 213 2.24 -0.24 0.18
CA ASP A 213 2.17 -1.44 -0.66
C ASP A 213 0.84 -2.20 -0.56
N GLY A 214 0.14 -2.03 0.54
CA GLY A 214 -1.16 -2.66 0.81
C GLY A 214 -1.78 -2.18 2.11
N ILE A 215 -3.11 -2.31 2.25
CA ILE A 215 -3.86 -1.78 3.39
C ILE A 215 -4.00 -2.77 4.56
N LYS A 216 -3.76 -4.05 4.34
CA LYS A 216 -3.85 -5.07 5.38
C LYS A 216 -2.48 -5.53 5.83
N ARG A 217 -1.63 -5.96 4.89
CA ARG A 217 -0.33 -6.53 5.17
C ARG A 217 0.76 -5.49 4.95
N ASP A 218 1.85 -5.58 5.67
CA ASP A 218 3.02 -4.71 5.71
C ASP A 218 2.68 -3.24 6.00
N ARG A 219 1.93 -2.54 5.14
CA ARG A 219 1.60 -1.11 5.24
C ARG A 219 2.85 -0.24 5.33
N LEU A 220 3.79 -0.54 4.46
CA LEU A 220 5.08 0.10 4.36
C LEU A 220 5.24 0.81 3.01
N VAL A 221 6.28 1.64 2.93
CA VAL A 221 6.72 2.22 1.66
C VAL A 221 7.73 1.25 1.03
N TRP A 222 7.21 0.29 0.25
CA TRP A 222 8.02 -0.62 -0.55
C TRP A 222 8.26 0.00 -1.94
N VAL A 223 9.47 0.46 -2.21
CA VAL A 223 9.76 1.25 -3.42
C VAL A 223 9.53 0.49 -4.72
N GLY A 224 9.74 -0.83 -4.71
CA GLY A 224 9.45 -1.67 -5.89
C GLY A 224 7.97 -1.67 -6.25
N ASP A 225 7.10 -1.56 -5.27
CA ASP A 225 5.64 -1.51 -5.44
C ASP A 225 5.15 -0.10 -5.82
N LEU A 226 5.88 0.95 -5.40
CA LEU A 226 5.47 2.34 -5.65
C LEU A 226 5.39 2.70 -7.14
N HIS A 227 6.17 2.09 -8.04
CA HIS A 227 6.17 2.50 -9.44
C HIS A 227 4.79 2.39 -10.11
N PRO A 228 4.09 1.24 -10.10
CA PRO A 228 2.74 1.14 -10.66
C PRO A 228 1.72 2.00 -9.90
N GLU A 229 1.91 2.20 -8.60
CA GLU A 229 1.02 3.05 -7.79
C GLU A 229 1.17 4.53 -8.19
N VAL A 230 2.42 5.04 -8.29
CA VAL A 230 2.69 6.42 -8.70
C VAL A 230 2.20 6.67 -10.13
N MET A 231 2.35 5.69 -11.05
CA MET A 231 1.79 5.80 -12.39
C MET A 231 0.26 5.88 -12.38
N THR A 232 -0.38 5.15 -11.48
CA THR A 232 -1.84 5.24 -11.26
C THR A 232 -2.20 6.60 -10.65
N VAL A 233 -1.46 7.09 -9.65
CA VAL A 233 -1.69 8.43 -9.07
C VAL A 233 -1.57 9.51 -10.16
N ASN A 234 -0.52 9.47 -10.97
CA ASN A 234 -0.30 10.42 -12.06
C ASN A 234 -1.46 10.46 -13.06
N THR A 235 -2.03 9.30 -13.39
CA THR A 235 -3.05 9.17 -14.44
C THR A 235 -4.48 9.31 -13.94
N VAL A 236 -4.75 8.92 -12.70
CA VAL A 236 -6.12 8.93 -12.13
C VAL A 236 -6.37 10.15 -11.26
N PHE A 237 -5.43 10.53 -10.39
CA PHE A 237 -5.64 11.56 -9.36
C PHE A 237 -4.90 12.87 -9.68
N GLY A 238 -3.79 12.80 -10.40
CA GLY A 238 -2.86 13.91 -10.60
C GLY A 238 -1.97 14.12 -9.39
N TYR A 239 -1.45 15.34 -9.20
CA TYR A 239 -0.60 15.63 -8.05
C TYR A 239 -1.28 15.30 -6.72
N ASN A 240 -0.54 14.59 -5.87
CA ASN A 240 -0.89 14.38 -4.47
C ASN A 240 0.39 14.30 -3.63
N GLU A 241 0.39 14.98 -2.50
CA GLU A 241 1.55 15.09 -1.60
C GLU A 241 2.00 13.74 -0.99
N VAL A 242 1.14 12.72 -1.03
CA VAL A 242 1.50 11.39 -0.53
C VAL A 242 2.66 10.76 -1.29
N VAL A 243 2.82 11.09 -2.58
CA VAL A 243 3.91 10.56 -3.42
C VAL A 243 5.25 11.15 -3.00
N PRO A 244 5.49 12.49 -3.07
CA PRO A 244 6.74 13.06 -2.61
C PRO A 244 7.04 12.73 -1.15
N LYS A 245 6.03 12.75 -0.28
CA LYS A 245 6.19 12.38 1.14
C LYS A 245 6.73 10.94 1.31
N SER A 246 6.25 9.99 0.50
CA SER A 246 6.70 8.59 0.55
C SER A 246 8.11 8.42 -0.01
N LEU A 247 8.42 9.12 -1.11
CA LEU A 247 9.75 9.09 -1.72
C LEU A 247 10.81 9.73 -0.82
N ASP A 248 10.45 10.80 -0.11
CA ASP A 248 11.33 11.47 0.86
C ASP A 248 11.58 10.58 2.08
N LEU A 249 10.52 9.96 2.63
CA LEU A 249 10.67 9.04 3.76
C LEU A 249 11.73 7.97 3.46
N ILE A 250 11.59 7.28 2.33
CA ILE A 250 12.49 6.17 2.03
C ILE A 250 13.92 6.63 1.70
N ARG A 251 14.08 7.83 1.08
CA ARG A 251 15.37 8.49 0.89
C ARG A 251 16.05 8.77 2.23
N ASP A 252 15.32 9.39 3.14
CA ASP A 252 15.86 9.89 4.41
C ASP A 252 16.28 8.76 5.36
N ILE A 253 15.57 7.64 5.34
CA ILE A 253 15.93 6.44 6.14
C ILE A 253 16.95 5.54 5.45
N THR A 254 17.37 5.85 4.23
CA THR A 254 18.33 5.03 3.47
C THR A 254 19.54 5.87 3.01
N PRO A 255 20.45 6.25 3.92
CA PRO A 255 21.65 6.96 3.53
C PRO A 255 22.53 6.10 2.61
N LEU A 256 23.12 6.72 1.59
CA LEU A 256 24.05 6.04 0.69
C LEU A 256 25.33 5.60 1.43
N PRO A 257 25.89 4.42 1.08
CA PRO A 257 25.59 3.55 -0.07
C PRO A 257 24.52 2.46 0.21
N GLY A 258 23.64 2.64 1.19
CA GLY A 258 22.57 1.70 1.49
C GLY A 258 21.58 1.54 0.32
N TRP A 259 20.92 0.39 0.28
CA TRP A 259 19.87 0.09 -0.70
C TRP A 259 18.48 0.24 -0.07
N MET A 260 17.58 0.95 -0.75
CA MET A 260 16.21 1.13 -0.30
C MET A 260 15.52 -0.21 -0.06
N ASN A 261 14.86 -0.36 1.07
CA ASN A 261 14.29 -1.62 1.56
C ASN A 261 15.26 -2.82 1.53
N GLY A 262 16.58 -2.57 1.51
CA GLY A 262 17.61 -3.62 1.44
C GLY A 262 17.79 -4.25 0.05
N MET A 263 17.15 -3.74 -1.00
CA MET A 263 17.15 -4.33 -2.35
C MET A 263 17.75 -3.36 -3.38
N CYS A 264 18.71 -3.85 -4.19
CA CYS A 264 19.37 -3.04 -5.21
C CYS A 264 18.37 -2.47 -6.24
N SER A 265 17.43 -3.30 -6.69
CA SER A 265 16.39 -2.90 -7.66
C SER A 265 15.49 -1.78 -7.14
N TYR A 266 15.23 -1.72 -5.83
CA TYR A 266 14.31 -0.72 -5.25
C TYR A 266 14.89 0.69 -5.31
N SER A 267 16.19 0.86 -5.09
CA SER A 267 16.86 2.15 -5.33
C SER A 267 16.82 2.56 -6.81
N ILE A 268 16.85 1.60 -7.73
CA ILE A 268 16.69 1.89 -9.16
C ILE A 268 15.24 2.32 -9.44
N TRP A 269 14.25 1.64 -8.88
CA TRP A 269 12.84 2.03 -9.02
C TRP A 269 12.60 3.44 -8.49
N TRP A 270 13.18 3.83 -7.35
CA TRP A 270 13.09 5.19 -6.86
C TRP A 270 13.55 6.22 -7.91
N LEU A 271 14.67 5.98 -8.57
CA LEU A 271 15.19 6.86 -9.62
C LEU A 271 14.23 6.96 -10.82
N LEU A 272 13.65 5.83 -11.24
CA LEU A 272 12.67 5.82 -12.33
C LEU A 272 11.40 6.57 -11.95
N ILE A 273 10.93 6.40 -10.72
CA ILE A 273 9.77 7.13 -10.18
C ILE A 273 10.03 8.64 -10.16
N GLN A 274 11.23 9.10 -9.76
CA GLN A 274 11.59 10.53 -9.78
C GLN A 274 11.49 11.12 -11.18
N ARG A 275 11.95 10.38 -12.21
CA ARG A 275 11.81 10.83 -13.61
C ARG A 275 10.34 10.91 -14.01
N ASP A 276 9.56 9.87 -13.75
CA ASP A 276 8.16 9.81 -14.16
C ASP A 276 7.34 10.87 -13.42
N TRP A 277 7.57 11.04 -12.13
CA TRP A 277 6.94 12.09 -11.33
C TRP A 277 7.22 13.48 -11.90
N TYR A 278 8.50 13.78 -12.21
CA TYR A 278 8.87 15.05 -12.82
C TYR A 278 8.20 15.26 -14.19
N TYR A 279 8.14 14.23 -15.02
CA TYR A 279 7.52 14.35 -16.35
C TYR A 279 6.01 14.56 -16.31
N TYR A 280 5.33 13.96 -15.35
CA TYR A 280 3.89 14.12 -15.19
C TYR A 280 3.51 15.41 -14.46
N GLN A 281 4.27 15.82 -13.46
CA GLN A 281 3.90 16.94 -12.59
C GLN A 281 4.64 18.25 -12.92
N GLY A 282 5.80 18.19 -13.56
CA GLY A 282 6.62 19.38 -13.88
C GLY A 282 7.24 20.06 -12.66
N ASP A 283 7.26 19.38 -11.49
CA ASP A 283 7.73 19.94 -10.22
C ASP A 283 9.26 19.98 -10.16
N LEU A 284 9.84 21.03 -10.77
CA LEU A 284 11.29 21.26 -10.75
C LEU A 284 11.80 21.60 -9.33
N ALA A 285 10.98 22.20 -8.48
CA ALA A 285 11.40 22.55 -7.13
C ALA A 285 11.66 21.27 -6.33
N TYR A 286 10.70 20.36 -6.33
CA TYR A 286 10.86 19.04 -5.70
C TYR A 286 12.03 18.24 -6.28
N LEU A 287 12.19 18.24 -7.62
CA LEU A 287 13.33 17.53 -8.24
C LEU A 287 14.68 18.11 -7.78
N LYS A 288 14.79 19.42 -7.59
CA LYS A 288 16.00 20.07 -7.07
C LYS A 288 16.31 19.67 -5.62
N GLU A 289 15.30 19.43 -4.81
CA GLU A 289 15.47 18.91 -3.43
C GLU A 289 16.06 17.49 -3.44
N GLN A 290 15.79 16.70 -4.48
CA GLN A 290 16.32 15.34 -4.62
C GLN A 290 17.75 15.30 -5.18
N ARG A 291 18.30 16.42 -5.68
CA ARG A 291 19.56 16.50 -6.46
C ARG A 291 20.71 15.74 -5.82
N ASP A 292 21.01 16.01 -4.56
CA ASP A 292 22.20 15.47 -3.90
C ASP A 292 22.13 13.97 -3.75
N TYR A 293 20.98 13.45 -3.30
CA TYR A 293 20.76 12.01 -3.17
C TYR A 293 20.71 11.32 -4.54
N LEU A 294 20.01 11.90 -5.51
CA LEU A 294 19.88 11.39 -6.86
C LEU A 294 21.25 11.26 -7.55
N THR A 295 22.08 12.30 -7.50
CA THR A 295 23.42 12.27 -8.10
C THR A 295 24.36 11.30 -7.37
N GLY A 296 24.24 11.20 -6.04
CA GLY A 296 24.97 10.21 -5.24
C GLY A 296 24.58 8.78 -5.58
N LEU A 297 23.28 8.51 -5.70
CA LEU A 297 22.77 7.20 -6.13
C LEU A 297 23.23 6.84 -7.53
N LEU A 298 23.20 7.78 -8.49
CA LEU A 298 23.70 7.52 -9.84
C LEU A 298 25.18 7.16 -9.86
N ARG A 299 26.02 7.86 -9.10
CA ARG A 299 27.44 7.50 -8.97
C ARG A 299 27.63 6.11 -8.36
N LEU A 300 26.83 5.75 -7.35
CA LEU A 300 26.81 4.41 -6.80
C LEU A 300 26.44 3.38 -7.88
N LEU A 301 25.36 3.58 -8.63
CA LEU A 301 24.90 2.68 -9.69
C LEU A 301 25.95 2.55 -10.81
N ILE A 302 26.58 3.65 -11.24
CA ILE A 302 27.66 3.66 -12.22
C ILE A 302 28.84 2.80 -11.75
N SER A 303 29.23 2.89 -10.47
CA SER A 303 30.29 2.09 -9.88
C SER A 303 30.01 0.58 -9.86
N LYS A 304 28.72 0.22 -9.94
CA LYS A 304 28.27 -1.19 -10.02
C LYS A 304 28.18 -1.73 -11.46
N VAL A 305 28.71 -1.02 -12.45
CA VAL A 305 28.84 -1.53 -13.81
C VAL A 305 30.29 -1.88 -14.10
N GLY A 306 30.56 -3.16 -14.37
CA GLY A 306 31.91 -3.65 -14.69
C GLY A 306 32.46 -3.03 -15.98
N GLU A 307 33.78 -3.14 -16.18
CA GLU A 307 34.44 -2.74 -17.42
C GLU A 307 33.88 -3.50 -18.63
N ASP A 308 33.43 -4.73 -18.39
CA ASP A 308 32.77 -5.60 -19.35
C ASP A 308 31.34 -5.19 -19.72
N GLY A 309 30.81 -4.13 -19.09
CA GLY A 309 29.48 -3.58 -19.32
C GLY A 309 28.34 -4.37 -18.68
N VAL A 310 28.64 -5.36 -17.86
CA VAL A 310 27.62 -6.12 -17.11
C VAL A 310 27.42 -5.48 -15.72
N GLU A 311 26.17 -5.42 -15.27
CA GLU A 311 25.87 -4.97 -13.91
C GLU A 311 26.45 -5.95 -12.87
N LYS A 312 26.90 -5.40 -11.75
CA LYS A 312 27.48 -6.13 -10.61
C LYS A 312 26.89 -5.56 -9.31
N LEU A 313 25.57 -5.51 -9.26
CA LEU A 313 24.85 -5.06 -8.07
C LEU A 313 25.09 -6.05 -6.93
N ASP A 314 25.57 -5.53 -5.81
CA ASP A 314 25.92 -6.27 -4.60
C ASP A 314 25.58 -5.43 -3.34
N GLY A 315 25.79 -6.01 -2.17
CA GLY A 315 25.55 -5.34 -0.90
C GLY A 315 24.08 -5.18 -0.54
N GLY A 316 23.17 -5.82 -1.31
CA GLY A 316 21.74 -5.87 -1.07
C GLY A 316 21.08 -7.02 -1.81
N GLY A 317 19.78 -7.21 -1.60
CA GLY A 317 19.00 -8.23 -2.30
C GLY A 317 18.95 -7.99 -3.81
N ARG A 318 19.26 -9.00 -4.59
CA ARG A 318 19.09 -9.03 -6.04
C ARG A 318 17.70 -9.56 -6.35
N PHE A 319 16.72 -8.68 -6.32
CA PHE A 319 15.31 -9.03 -6.38
C PHE A 319 14.62 -8.29 -7.55
N LEU A 320 13.84 -9.00 -8.34
CA LEU A 320 12.95 -8.42 -9.35
C LEU A 320 11.49 -8.48 -8.89
N ASP A 321 11.01 -9.70 -8.67
CA ASP A 321 9.69 -10.05 -8.18
C ASP A 321 9.72 -11.43 -7.51
N TRP A 322 8.66 -11.79 -6.83
CA TRP A 322 8.55 -13.09 -6.17
C TRP A 322 8.61 -14.28 -7.13
N PRO A 323 7.92 -14.25 -8.30
CA PRO A 323 8.01 -15.35 -9.26
C PRO A 323 9.42 -15.62 -9.79
N SER A 324 10.29 -14.61 -9.92
CA SER A 324 11.67 -14.78 -10.38
C SER A 324 12.69 -14.99 -9.28
N SER A 325 12.30 -15.01 -8.00
CA SER A 325 13.22 -15.04 -6.85
C SER A 325 14.20 -16.22 -6.87
N GLU A 326 13.82 -17.35 -7.43
CA GLU A 326 14.65 -18.55 -7.57
C GLU A 326 15.24 -18.74 -8.98
N ASN A 327 15.13 -17.72 -9.85
CA ASN A 327 15.64 -17.77 -11.21
C ASN A 327 16.79 -16.77 -11.43
N PRO A 328 18.05 -17.12 -11.09
CA PRO A 328 19.17 -16.19 -11.17
C PRO A 328 19.42 -15.65 -12.58
N VAL A 329 19.12 -16.43 -13.60
CA VAL A 329 19.29 -16.01 -15.01
C VAL A 329 18.29 -14.93 -15.39
N ALA A 330 17.04 -15.04 -14.91
CA ALA A 330 16.04 -14.01 -15.09
C ALA A 330 16.37 -12.75 -14.28
N ILE A 331 16.86 -12.90 -13.06
CA ILE A 331 17.31 -11.79 -12.21
C ILE A 331 18.44 -11.03 -12.89
N ASP A 332 19.48 -11.70 -13.39
CA ASP A 332 20.61 -11.06 -14.07
C ASP A 332 20.18 -10.30 -15.32
N ALA A 333 19.33 -10.90 -16.15
CA ALA A 333 18.80 -10.25 -17.35
C ALA A 333 17.91 -9.05 -17.02
N GLY A 334 17.04 -9.20 -16.04
CA GLY A 334 16.13 -8.12 -15.60
C GLY A 334 16.87 -6.96 -14.93
N LEU A 335 17.84 -7.22 -14.06
CA LEU A 335 18.65 -6.19 -13.43
C LEU A 335 19.53 -5.44 -14.43
N GLN A 336 20.09 -6.13 -15.42
CA GLN A 336 20.81 -5.46 -16.53
C GLN A 336 19.89 -4.49 -17.28
N ALA A 337 18.66 -4.92 -17.59
CA ALA A 337 17.67 -4.09 -18.26
C ALA A 337 17.22 -2.89 -17.40
N LEU A 338 17.00 -3.13 -16.11
CA LEU A 338 16.59 -2.10 -15.16
C LEU A 338 17.69 -1.05 -14.97
N MET A 339 18.95 -1.47 -14.86
CA MET A 339 20.11 -0.58 -14.80
C MET A 339 20.25 0.27 -16.07
N LEU A 340 19.99 -0.28 -17.25
CA LEU A 340 19.96 0.49 -18.50
C LEU A 340 18.91 1.61 -18.47
N GLN A 341 17.72 1.28 -17.96
CA GLN A 341 16.65 2.29 -17.77
C GLN A 341 17.07 3.35 -16.75
N ALA A 342 17.74 2.94 -15.65
CA ALA A 342 18.28 3.88 -14.67
C ALA A 342 19.31 4.85 -15.27
N MET A 343 20.24 4.37 -16.09
CA MET A 343 21.21 5.23 -16.77
C MET A 343 20.53 6.22 -17.72
N LYS A 344 19.49 5.78 -18.44
CA LYS A 344 18.69 6.67 -19.29
C LYS A 344 17.97 7.74 -18.44
N ALA A 345 17.19 7.32 -17.46
CA ALA A 345 16.41 8.21 -16.60
C ALA A 345 17.29 9.19 -15.83
N GLY A 346 18.39 8.70 -15.26
CA GLY A 346 19.37 9.50 -14.54
C GLY A 346 20.02 10.56 -15.43
N GLY A 347 20.43 10.17 -16.65
CA GLY A 347 20.98 11.12 -17.63
C GLY A 347 19.98 12.21 -18.03
N GLU A 348 18.69 11.87 -18.19
CA GLU A 348 17.62 12.82 -18.47
C GLU A 348 17.43 13.81 -17.30
N LEU A 349 17.34 13.32 -16.08
CA LEU A 349 17.18 14.14 -14.87
C LEU A 349 18.42 15.02 -14.59
N CYS A 350 19.63 14.50 -14.82
CA CYS A 350 20.86 15.26 -14.67
C CYS A 350 20.91 16.46 -15.63
N LYS A 351 20.45 16.31 -16.88
CA LYS A 351 20.34 17.45 -17.81
C LYS A 351 19.39 18.53 -17.30
N VAL A 352 18.24 18.13 -16.75
CA VAL A 352 17.27 19.06 -16.15
C VAL A 352 17.87 19.80 -14.96
N LEU A 353 18.70 19.12 -14.17
CA LEU A 353 19.35 19.67 -12.97
C LEU A 353 20.65 20.47 -13.28
N GLY A 354 21.12 20.47 -14.53
CA GLY A 354 22.38 21.11 -14.91
C GLY A 354 23.64 20.30 -14.54
N GLU A 355 23.49 18.99 -14.34
CA GLU A 355 24.57 18.04 -14.00
C GLU A 355 25.13 17.39 -15.29
N ASP A 356 25.60 18.21 -16.26
CA ASP A 356 25.97 17.78 -17.61
C ASP A 356 27.08 16.72 -17.66
N THR A 357 28.06 16.81 -16.74
CA THR A 357 29.14 15.83 -16.65
C THR A 357 28.58 14.45 -16.31
N LEU A 358 27.73 14.36 -15.27
CA LEU A 358 27.11 13.10 -14.84
C LEU A 358 26.12 12.57 -15.89
N ALA A 359 25.40 13.45 -16.58
CA ALA A 359 24.54 13.09 -17.71
C ALA A 359 25.35 12.41 -18.84
N THR A 360 26.53 12.94 -19.17
CA THR A 360 27.43 12.37 -20.17
C THR A 360 27.99 11.02 -19.74
N GLU A 361 28.32 10.89 -18.45
CA GLU A 361 28.78 9.63 -17.86
C GLU A 361 27.69 8.55 -17.90
N CYS A 362 26.45 8.88 -17.54
CA CYS A 362 25.30 7.98 -17.67
C CYS A 362 25.14 7.47 -19.12
N GLU A 363 25.25 8.33 -20.12
CA GLU A 363 25.13 7.93 -21.53
C GLU A 363 26.28 7.00 -21.98
N ALA A 364 27.50 7.28 -21.53
CA ALA A 364 28.66 6.41 -21.81
C ALA A 364 28.48 5.02 -21.19
N VAL A 365 28.03 4.97 -19.93
CA VAL A 365 27.75 3.71 -19.22
C VAL A 365 26.61 2.95 -19.90
N LYS A 366 25.50 3.63 -20.22
CA LYS A 366 24.38 3.04 -20.95
C LYS A 366 24.84 2.39 -22.25
N SER A 367 25.66 3.10 -23.05
CA SER A 367 26.20 2.60 -24.32
C SER A 367 27.03 1.33 -24.10
N ARG A 368 27.89 1.31 -23.07
CA ARG A 368 28.71 0.14 -22.71
C ARG A 368 27.84 -1.04 -22.32
N MET A 369 26.84 -0.83 -21.47
CA MET A 369 25.89 -1.85 -21.02
C MET A 369 25.06 -2.42 -22.18
N THR A 370 24.60 -1.58 -23.10
CA THR A 370 23.85 -2.03 -24.28
C THR A 370 24.67 -2.97 -25.15
N LYS A 371 25.95 -2.66 -25.39
CA LYS A 371 26.87 -3.52 -26.15
C LYS A 371 27.09 -4.88 -25.46
N ALA A 372 27.08 -4.88 -24.14
CA ALA A 372 27.31 -6.09 -23.32
C ALA A 372 26.05 -6.92 -23.09
N ALA A 373 24.86 -6.37 -23.34
CA ALA A 373 23.58 -6.96 -22.95
C ALA A 373 23.39 -8.42 -23.42
N SER A 374 23.93 -8.77 -24.61
CA SER A 374 23.86 -10.14 -25.12
C SER A 374 24.51 -11.20 -24.21
N LYS A 375 25.43 -10.80 -23.30
CA LYS A 375 26.09 -11.73 -22.37
C LYS A 375 25.11 -12.29 -21.34
N VAL A 376 24.16 -11.48 -20.88
CA VAL A 376 23.16 -11.87 -19.89
C VAL A 376 21.84 -12.31 -20.54
N ILE A 377 21.48 -11.74 -21.71
CA ILE A 377 20.24 -12.09 -22.40
C ILE A 377 20.30 -13.49 -23.03
N LYS A 378 21.43 -13.89 -23.62
CA LYS A 378 21.54 -15.22 -24.23
C LYS A 378 21.30 -16.38 -23.26
N PRO A 379 21.85 -16.38 -22.01
CA PRO A 379 21.48 -17.38 -21.02
C PRO A 379 19.98 -17.37 -20.69
N PHE A 380 19.37 -16.20 -20.52
CA PHE A 380 17.94 -16.05 -20.27
C PHE A 380 17.10 -16.64 -21.41
N LEU A 381 17.39 -16.31 -22.67
CA LEU A 381 16.67 -16.86 -23.83
C LEU A 381 16.79 -18.38 -23.97
N LYS A 382 17.89 -18.96 -23.47
CA LYS A 382 18.09 -20.43 -23.48
C LYS A 382 17.34 -21.12 -22.36
N SER A 383 17.23 -20.50 -21.18
CA SER A 383 16.57 -21.07 -19.99
C SER A 383 15.05 -20.87 -20.03
N GLY A 384 14.58 -19.80 -20.65
CA GLY A 384 13.16 -19.39 -20.65
C GLY A 384 12.26 -20.16 -21.61
N VAL A 385 12.74 -21.21 -22.29
CA VAL A 385 11.96 -22.00 -23.26
C VAL A 385 11.19 -23.17 -22.60
N ALA A 386 11.37 -23.40 -21.30
CA ALA A 386 10.59 -24.41 -20.59
C ALA A 386 9.19 -23.84 -20.29
N PRO A 387 8.10 -24.52 -20.69
CA PRO A 387 6.74 -24.06 -20.45
C PRO A 387 6.39 -23.79 -18.98
N ASP A 388 7.18 -24.37 -18.08
CA ASP A 388 6.98 -24.35 -16.63
C ASP A 388 8.06 -23.53 -15.88
N ALA A 389 8.89 -22.72 -16.57
CA ALA A 389 9.87 -21.88 -15.90
C ALA A 389 9.19 -20.67 -15.24
N PRO A 390 8.97 -20.68 -13.91
CA PRO A 390 8.33 -19.54 -13.25
C PRO A 390 9.22 -18.30 -13.34
N GLY A 391 8.63 -17.12 -13.46
CA GLY A 391 9.31 -15.86 -13.23
C GLY A 391 10.10 -15.26 -14.39
N SER A 392 9.77 -15.62 -15.63
CA SER A 392 10.38 -14.98 -16.80
C SER A 392 9.66 -13.70 -17.30
N LYS A 393 8.40 -13.49 -16.90
CA LYS A 393 7.57 -12.39 -17.42
C LYS A 393 8.12 -11.02 -17.09
N GLN A 394 8.51 -10.77 -15.85
CA GLN A 394 9.08 -9.49 -15.45
C GLN A 394 10.39 -9.20 -16.18
N ALA A 395 11.32 -10.16 -16.23
CA ALA A 395 12.59 -9.99 -16.94
C ALA A 395 12.34 -9.71 -18.44
N ALA A 396 11.44 -10.45 -19.09
CA ALA A 396 11.10 -10.24 -20.50
C ALA A 396 10.50 -8.83 -20.74
N SER A 397 9.59 -8.39 -19.87
CA SER A 397 9.01 -7.06 -19.94
C SER A 397 10.07 -5.96 -19.77
N LEU A 398 10.97 -6.10 -18.79
CA LEU A 398 12.07 -5.15 -18.58
C LEU A 398 13.03 -5.10 -19.76
N LEU A 399 13.35 -6.26 -20.37
CA LEU A 399 14.17 -6.33 -21.59
C LEU A 399 13.50 -5.62 -22.76
N ALA A 400 12.20 -5.79 -22.95
CA ALA A 400 11.44 -5.10 -23.99
C ALA A 400 11.43 -3.58 -23.76
N LEU A 401 11.15 -3.14 -22.53
CA LEU A 401 11.15 -1.72 -22.16
C LEU A 401 12.53 -1.07 -22.28
N ALA A 402 13.61 -1.84 -22.06
CA ALA A 402 14.98 -1.38 -22.27
C ALA A 402 15.43 -1.40 -23.74
N GLY A 403 14.59 -1.86 -24.67
CA GLY A 403 14.92 -2.01 -26.10
C GLY A 403 15.92 -3.13 -26.40
N LEU A 404 16.05 -4.11 -25.50
CA LEU A 404 16.97 -5.23 -25.61
C LEU A 404 16.29 -6.50 -26.16
N MET A 405 14.99 -6.52 -26.21
CA MET A 405 14.13 -7.55 -26.80
C MET A 405 12.99 -6.88 -27.56
N LYS A 406 12.53 -7.47 -28.64
CA LYS A 406 11.35 -6.96 -29.33
C LYS A 406 10.09 -7.24 -28.49
N PRO A 407 9.15 -6.29 -28.39
CA PRO A 407 7.91 -6.50 -27.63
C PRO A 407 7.14 -7.75 -28.08
N GLU A 408 7.08 -8.01 -29.39
CA GLU A 408 6.40 -9.16 -29.97
C GLU A 408 7.07 -10.49 -29.58
N GLU A 409 8.39 -10.48 -29.39
CA GLU A 409 9.14 -11.64 -28.93
C GLU A 409 8.89 -11.91 -27.44
N ALA A 410 8.82 -10.84 -26.65
CA ALA A 410 8.49 -10.94 -25.22
C ALA A 410 7.08 -11.50 -25.04
N ASP A 411 6.10 -10.98 -25.77
CA ASP A 411 4.71 -11.40 -25.71
C ASP A 411 4.55 -12.89 -26.11
N GLN A 412 5.10 -13.28 -27.26
CA GLN A 412 4.93 -14.65 -27.79
C GLN A 412 5.61 -15.74 -26.94
N LYS A 413 6.70 -15.42 -26.24
CA LYS A 413 7.52 -16.43 -25.55
C LYS A 413 7.35 -16.46 -24.04
N TYR A 414 6.94 -15.32 -23.41
CA TYR A 414 7.03 -15.16 -21.95
C TYR A 414 5.77 -14.58 -21.32
N LEU A 415 4.91 -13.87 -22.05
CA LEU A 415 3.71 -13.21 -21.52
C LEU A 415 2.43 -13.97 -21.85
#